data_0db1ab105c6ad68ae2b1a215d9071456
#
_entry.id   0db1ab105c6ad68ae2b1a215d9071456
#
_cell.length_a   1.000
_cell.length_b   1.000
_cell.length_c   1.000
_cell.angle_alpha   90.00
_cell.angle_beta   90.00
_cell.angle_gamma   90.00
#
_symmetry.space_group_name_H-M   'P 1'
#
loop_
_entity.id
_entity.type
_entity.pdbx_description
1 polymer ?
#
loop_
_entity_poly.entity_id
_entity_poly.type
_entity_poly.pdbx_seq_one_letter_code
_entity_poly.pdbx_strand_id
1 'polypeptide(L)'
;MTVLVTGAGGLIASRIVHKLVEQGEEVLALDRVSPLSGLEELQQRGKVRVAEADVTDLSAIETAISDNQVSRIIHTAAILPPTSEEDPSRGCDVNIGGTNNIFNAASRLGVKRVVYPSSIAVYGDQSDHGETVLNEESPRFPFSLYGVAKQANELAARAYLVNTGLDSRGLRICTVFGHGRVTGRSAAASAMISAVAIGEPYVSPVIASQTSAYIYVEDVAECLIRLAFATRLERDVYCVPTHRVSLGEIAEKLRAILPDAEIAFAPDAAGFEQINRMDRARLERDLGYTPPSLDDRIRHQIDVARRKRQQPPLR
;
A
#
# COMPACT_ATOMS: atom_id res chain seq x y z
N MET A 1 5.90 -19.78 -11.84
CA MET A 1 5.39 -18.69 -12.75
C MET A 1 5.95 -17.37 -12.26
N THR A 2 6.51 -16.53 -13.15
CA THR A 2 7.11 -15.26 -12.69
C THR A 2 6.05 -14.21 -12.37
N VAL A 3 6.15 -13.62 -11.19
CA VAL A 3 5.39 -12.44 -10.77
C VAL A 3 6.29 -11.21 -10.82
N LEU A 4 5.90 -10.21 -11.60
CA LEU A 4 6.58 -8.91 -11.60
C LEU A 4 6.02 -8.03 -10.49
N VAL A 5 6.88 -7.51 -9.63
CA VAL A 5 6.55 -6.49 -8.61
C VAL A 5 7.29 -5.20 -8.96
N THR A 6 6.57 -4.14 -9.31
CA THR A 6 7.17 -2.84 -9.61
C THR A 6 7.19 -1.92 -8.39
N GLY A 7 8.15 -0.99 -8.33
CA GLY A 7 8.38 -0.18 -7.13
C GLY A 7 8.87 -1.04 -5.97
N ALA A 8 9.69 -2.05 -6.28
CA ALA A 8 10.02 -3.17 -5.40
C ALA A 8 10.79 -2.77 -4.13
N GLY A 9 11.52 -1.64 -4.16
CA GLY A 9 12.16 -1.05 -2.98
C GLY A 9 11.19 -0.32 -2.03
N GLY A 10 9.91 -0.18 -2.42
CA GLY A 10 8.89 0.50 -1.61
C GLY A 10 8.43 -0.31 -0.40
N LEU A 11 7.81 0.40 0.57
CA LEU A 11 7.38 -0.18 1.85
C LEU A 11 6.43 -1.38 1.68
N ILE A 12 5.42 -1.29 0.82
CA ILE A 12 4.44 -2.36 0.57
C ILE A 12 5.08 -3.43 -0.32
N ALA A 13 5.77 -3.01 -1.38
CA ALA A 13 6.34 -3.90 -2.37
C ALA A 13 7.37 -4.87 -1.79
N SER A 14 8.25 -4.40 -0.92
CA SER A 14 9.24 -5.27 -0.27
C SER A 14 8.57 -6.41 0.52
N ARG A 15 7.41 -6.13 1.20
CA ARG A 15 6.63 -7.17 1.90
C ARG A 15 6.00 -8.16 0.91
N ILE A 16 5.50 -7.66 -0.23
CA ILE A 16 4.97 -8.52 -1.29
C ILE A 16 6.05 -9.46 -1.81
N VAL A 17 7.25 -8.94 -2.12
CA VAL A 17 8.37 -9.75 -2.60
C VAL A 17 8.75 -10.83 -1.59
N HIS A 18 8.93 -10.47 -0.30
CA HIS A 18 9.23 -11.45 0.75
C HIS A 18 8.17 -12.56 0.84
N LYS A 19 6.89 -12.19 0.91
CA LYS A 19 5.78 -13.16 0.99
C LYS A 19 5.70 -14.07 -0.23
N LEU A 20 5.87 -13.54 -1.45
CA LEU A 20 5.86 -14.34 -2.67
C LEU A 20 7.02 -15.36 -2.70
N VAL A 21 8.22 -14.93 -2.30
CA VAL A 21 9.38 -15.81 -2.21
C VAL A 21 9.17 -16.92 -1.14
N GLU A 22 8.58 -16.57 0.01
CA GLU A 22 8.23 -17.55 1.06
C GLU A 22 7.17 -18.55 0.57
N GLN A 23 6.27 -18.13 -0.31
CA GLN A 23 5.27 -19.01 -0.96
C GLN A 23 5.85 -19.86 -2.10
N GLY A 24 7.13 -19.67 -2.45
CA GLY A 24 7.81 -20.41 -3.50
C GLY A 24 7.58 -19.88 -4.91
N GLU A 25 7.05 -18.65 -5.03
CA GLU A 25 6.88 -18.02 -6.34
C GLU A 25 8.21 -17.45 -6.89
N GLU A 26 8.34 -17.47 -8.20
CA GLU A 26 9.42 -16.77 -8.88
C GLU A 26 9.08 -15.28 -8.97
N VAL A 27 9.96 -14.42 -8.47
CA VAL A 27 9.72 -12.98 -8.41
C VAL A 27 10.75 -12.22 -9.24
N LEU A 28 10.25 -11.32 -10.09
CA LEU A 28 11.03 -10.25 -10.70
C LEU A 28 10.70 -8.94 -9.97
N ALA A 29 11.66 -8.44 -9.21
CA ALA A 29 11.56 -7.16 -8.51
C ALA A 29 12.07 -6.05 -9.42
N LEU A 30 11.22 -5.08 -9.77
CA LEU A 30 11.57 -3.97 -10.66
C LEU A 30 11.46 -2.65 -9.91
N ASP A 31 12.52 -1.86 -9.98
CA ASP A 31 12.55 -0.49 -9.50
C ASP A 31 13.49 0.35 -10.36
N ARG A 32 13.41 1.69 -10.25
CA ARG A 32 14.31 2.62 -10.94
C ARG A 32 15.69 2.76 -10.28
N VAL A 33 15.90 2.13 -9.14
CA VAL A 33 17.14 2.14 -8.37
C VAL A 33 17.54 0.75 -7.93
N SER A 34 18.86 0.50 -7.86
CA SER A 34 19.45 -0.72 -7.33
C SER A 34 20.68 -0.33 -6.46
N PRO A 35 20.98 -1.03 -5.36
CA PRO A 35 20.28 -2.18 -4.80
C PRO A 35 18.92 -1.82 -4.17
N LEU A 36 18.04 -2.83 -4.09
CA LEU A 36 16.68 -2.64 -3.56
C LEU A 36 16.69 -2.73 -2.04
N SER A 37 16.37 -1.61 -1.39
CA SER A 37 16.31 -1.58 0.08
C SER A 37 15.31 -2.60 0.65
N GLY A 38 15.80 -3.41 1.59
CA GLY A 38 15.02 -4.46 2.25
C GLY A 38 14.93 -5.78 1.48
N LEU A 39 15.57 -5.90 0.31
CA LEU A 39 15.63 -7.13 -0.50
C LEU A 39 17.05 -7.67 -0.69
N GLU A 40 18.06 -7.04 -0.07
CA GLU A 40 19.48 -7.36 -0.25
C GLU A 40 19.78 -8.83 0.05
N GLU A 41 19.21 -9.37 1.11
CA GLU A 41 19.41 -10.76 1.52
C GLU A 41 18.79 -11.75 0.52
N LEU A 42 17.59 -11.45 0.01
CA LEU A 42 16.94 -12.29 -1.01
C LEU A 42 17.71 -12.27 -2.33
N GLN A 43 18.25 -11.11 -2.70
CA GLN A 43 19.10 -10.94 -3.87
C GLN A 43 20.39 -11.76 -3.76
N GLN A 44 21.12 -11.61 -2.64
CA GLN A 44 22.37 -12.35 -2.37
C GLN A 44 22.17 -13.87 -2.36
N ARG A 45 21.00 -14.34 -1.92
CA ARG A 45 20.64 -15.77 -1.92
C ARG A 45 20.09 -16.26 -3.26
N GLY A 46 20.00 -15.41 -4.28
CA GLY A 46 19.45 -15.76 -5.57
C GLY A 46 17.96 -16.13 -5.56
N LYS A 47 17.21 -15.61 -4.57
CA LYS A 47 15.79 -15.90 -4.39
C LYS A 47 14.87 -14.95 -5.13
N VAL A 48 15.40 -13.83 -5.61
CA VAL A 48 14.68 -12.81 -6.38
C VAL A 48 15.56 -12.34 -7.52
N ARG A 49 14.96 -12.21 -8.71
CA ARG A 49 15.60 -11.52 -9.85
C ARG A 49 15.27 -10.04 -9.74
N VAL A 50 16.22 -9.18 -10.11
CA VAL A 50 16.06 -7.73 -10.06
C VAL A 50 16.24 -7.16 -11.46
N ALA A 51 15.35 -6.23 -11.82
CA ALA A 51 15.45 -5.40 -13.01
C ALA A 51 15.45 -3.92 -12.62
N GLU A 52 16.37 -3.15 -13.19
CA GLU A 52 16.39 -1.69 -13.04
C GLU A 52 15.68 -1.07 -14.25
N ALA A 53 14.53 -0.43 -14.01
CA ALA A 53 13.77 0.26 -15.04
C ALA A 53 12.81 1.29 -14.43
N ASP A 54 12.54 2.36 -15.17
CA ASP A 54 11.50 3.32 -14.84
C ASP A 54 10.18 2.88 -15.52
N VAL A 55 9.08 2.90 -14.77
CA VAL A 55 7.76 2.54 -15.32
C VAL A 55 7.28 3.48 -16.42
N THR A 56 7.89 4.66 -16.56
CA THR A 56 7.61 5.60 -17.65
C THR A 56 8.26 5.16 -18.98
N ASP A 57 9.19 4.22 -18.95
CA ASP A 57 9.79 3.62 -20.15
C ASP A 57 9.04 2.33 -20.54
N LEU A 58 8.12 2.46 -21.52
CA LEU A 58 7.35 1.33 -22.03
C LEU A 58 8.23 0.20 -22.57
N SER A 59 9.31 0.53 -23.30
CA SER A 59 10.19 -0.48 -23.90
C SER A 59 10.94 -1.30 -22.84
N ALA A 60 11.41 -0.65 -21.78
CA ALA A 60 12.04 -1.33 -20.66
C ALA A 60 11.04 -2.26 -19.92
N ILE A 61 9.78 -1.84 -19.76
CA ILE A 61 8.73 -2.69 -19.19
C ILE A 61 8.41 -3.88 -20.07
N GLU A 62 8.25 -3.69 -21.39
CA GLU A 62 8.01 -4.78 -22.33
C GLU A 62 9.16 -5.81 -22.32
N THR A 63 10.40 -5.35 -22.30
CA THR A 63 11.59 -6.20 -22.17
C THR A 63 11.57 -6.99 -20.85
N ALA A 64 11.31 -6.32 -19.73
CA ALA A 64 11.23 -6.99 -18.43
C ALA A 64 10.16 -8.08 -18.38
N ILE A 65 9.01 -7.86 -19.02
CA ILE A 65 7.92 -8.84 -19.09
C ILE A 65 8.29 -10.02 -19.98
N SER A 66 8.78 -9.76 -21.21
CA SER A 66 9.05 -10.80 -22.21
C SER A 66 10.21 -11.70 -21.80
N ASP A 67 11.35 -11.13 -21.42
CA ASP A 67 12.57 -11.87 -21.10
C ASP A 67 12.43 -12.74 -19.85
N ASN A 68 11.53 -12.37 -18.96
CA ASN A 68 11.28 -13.08 -17.71
C ASN A 68 9.98 -13.91 -17.70
N GLN A 69 9.27 -14.00 -18.84
CA GLN A 69 8.03 -14.78 -18.97
C GLN A 69 7.02 -14.43 -17.86
N VAL A 70 6.84 -13.13 -17.61
CA VAL A 70 5.98 -12.63 -16.55
C VAL A 70 4.51 -13.03 -16.80
N SER A 71 3.90 -13.67 -15.83
CA SER A 71 2.51 -14.12 -15.93
C SER A 71 1.52 -13.26 -15.14
N ARG A 72 2.00 -12.57 -14.11
CA ARG A 72 1.22 -11.64 -13.27
C ARG A 72 2.06 -10.43 -12.90
N ILE A 73 1.39 -9.30 -12.70
CA ILE A 73 2.03 -8.07 -12.27
C ILE A 73 1.33 -7.55 -11.00
N ILE A 74 2.11 -7.21 -9.97
CA ILE A 74 1.67 -6.40 -8.84
C ILE A 74 2.38 -5.07 -8.97
N HIS A 75 1.65 -4.06 -9.49
CA HIS A 75 2.20 -2.76 -9.84
C HIS A 75 2.06 -1.79 -8.68
N THR A 76 3.13 -1.58 -7.91
CA THR A 76 3.11 -0.66 -6.75
C THR A 76 3.94 0.60 -6.94
N ALA A 77 4.64 0.75 -8.06
CA ALA A 77 5.40 1.96 -8.36
C ALA A 77 4.48 3.18 -8.43
N ALA A 78 4.75 4.18 -7.60
CA ALA A 78 4.00 5.43 -7.57
C ALA A 78 4.78 6.51 -6.81
N ILE A 79 4.50 7.77 -7.11
CA ILE A 79 4.93 8.92 -6.31
C ILE A 79 3.75 9.33 -5.41
N LEU A 80 4.01 9.38 -4.09
CA LEU A 80 3.00 9.72 -3.10
C LEU A 80 3.01 11.22 -2.75
N PRO A 81 1.91 11.77 -2.23
CA PRO A 81 1.93 13.09 -1.60
C PRO A 81 2.91 13.14 -0.41
N PRO A 82 3.58 14.30 -0.17
CA PRO A 82 3.42 15.55 -0.90
C PRO A 82 4.16 15.61 -2.25
N THR A 83 5.11 14.73 -2.52
CA THR A 83 6.02 14.81 -3.69
C THR A 83 5.29 14.82 -5.03
N SER A 84 4.16 14.08 -5.16
CA SER A 84 3.35 14.09 -6.39
C SER A 84 2.68 15.45 -6.66
N GLU A 85 2.45 16.25 -5.61
CA GLU A 85 1.84 17.56 -5.71
C GLU A 85 2.91 18.67 -5.90
N GLU A 86 4.11 18.46 -5.35
CA GLU A 86 5.26 19.36 -5.47
C GLU A 86 5.90 19.30 -6.86
N ASP A 87 5.91 18.12 -7.50
CA ASP A 87 6.30 17.91 -8.90
C ASP A 87 5.15 17.27 -9.68
N PRO A 88 4.17 18.06 -10.12
CA PRO A 88 2.97 17.54 -10.79
C PRO A 88 3.26 16.90 -12.13
N SER A 89 4.30 17.35 -12.88
CA SER A 89 4.71 16.71 -14.13
C SER A 89 5.18 15.28 -13.87
N ARG A 90 6.12 15.10 -12.95
CA ARG A 90 6.63 13.78 -12.59
C ARG A 90 5.54 12.93 -11.94
N GLY A 91 4.65 13.55 -11.14
CA GLY A 91 3.48 12.89 -10.55
C GLY A 91 2.56 12.28 -11.62
N CYS A 92 2.23 13.02 -12.68
CA CYS A 92 1.43 12.54 -13.80
C CYS A 92 2.16 11.46 -14.60
N ASP A 93 3.43 11.69 -14.95
CA ASP A 93 4.21 10.77 -15.77
C ASP A 93 4.29 9.38 -15.11
N VAL A 94 4.58 9.32 -13.80
CA VAL A 94 4.70 8.05 -13.09
C VAL A 94 3.34 7.47 -12.75
N ASN A 95 2.46 8.24 -12.12
CA ASN A 95 1.22 7.70 -11.54
C ASN A 95 0.17 7.38 -12.61
N ILE A 96 0.11 8.12 -13.71
CA ILE A 96 -0.83 7.89 -14.81
C ILE A 96 -0.10 7.21 -15.96
N GLY A 97 0.93 7.83 -16.52
CA GLY A 97 1.69 7.33 -17.66
C GLY A 97 2.33 5.97 -17.39
N GLY A 98 3.04 5.85 -16.25
CA GLY A 98 3.69 4.60 -15.85
C GLY A 98 2.68 3.46 -15.63
N THR A 99 1.55 3.75 -14.97
CA THR A 99 0.48 2.74 -14.81
C THR A 99 -0.13 2.34 -16.15
N ASN A 100 -0.34 3.30 -17.07
CA ASN A 100 -0.83 3.00 -18.41
C ASN A 100 0.17 2.15 -19.22
N ASN A 101 1.48 2.39 -19.08
CA ASN A 101 2.51 1.56 -19.69
C ASN A 101 2.45 0.10 -19.21
N ILE A 102 2.20 -0.10 -17.91
CA ILE A 102 2.01 -1.45 -17.33
C ILE A 102 0.78 -2.14 -17.96
N PHE A 103 -0.36 -1.47 -18.05
CA PHE A 103 -1.57 -2.05 -18.67
C PHE A 103 -1.35 -2.34 -20.16
N ASN A 104 -0.70 -1.42 -20.88
CA ASN A 104 -0.40 -1.58 -22.31
C ASN A 104 0.50 -2.79 -22.55
N ALA A 105 1.66 -2.85 -21.89
CA ALA A 105 2.60 -3.96 -22.01
C ALA A 105 1.95 -5.29 -21.60
N ALA A 106 1.23 -5.32 -20.48
CA ALA A 106 0.53 -6.51 -19.98
C ALA A 106 -0.50 -7.04 -20.98
N SER A 107 -1.28 -6.14 -21.59
CA SER A 107 -2.29 -6.50 -22.59
C SER A 107 -1.66 -7.07 -23.86
N ARG A 108 -0.57 -6.46 -24.36
CA ARG A 108 0.11 -6.87 -25.59
C ARG A 108 0.88 -8.19 -25.43
N LEU A 109 1.43 -8.44 -24.23
CA LEU A 109 2.28 -9.60 -23.96
C LEU A 109 1.55 -10.75 -23.26
N GLY A 110 0.23 -10.68 -23.14
CA GLY A 110 -0.60 -11.77 -22.63
C GLY A 110 -0.41 -12.06 -21.14
N VAL A 111 -0.09 -11.03 -20.34
CA VAL A 111 -0.07 -11.16 -18.87
C VAL A 111 -1.46 -11.51 -18.37
N LYS A 112 -1.56 -12.52 -17.50
CA LYS A 112 -2.85 -13.05 -17.04
C LYS A 112 -3.62 -12.09 -16.16
N ARG A 113 -2.92 -11.33 -15.31
CA ARG A 113 -3.55 -10.35 -14.41
C ARG A 113 -2.56 -9.27 -13.98
N VAL A 114 -3.08 -8.05 -13.88
CA VAL A 114 -2.42 -6.90 -13.24
C VAL A 114 -3.20 -6.54 -11.98
N VAL A 115 -2.52 -6.45 -10.83
CA VAL A 115 -3.07 -5.91 -9.59
C VAL A 115 -2.36 -4.59 -9.26
N TYR A 116 -3.13 -3.59 -8.87
CA TYR A 116 -2.57 -2.25 -8.61
C TYR A 116 -3.23 -1.58 -7.41
N PRO A 117 -2.46 -0.84 -6.58
CA PRO A 117 -2.99 0.04 -5.56
C PRO A 117 -3.74 1.23 -6.16
N SER A 118 -5.04 1.29 -5.91
CA SER A 118 -5.80 2.52 -5.89
C SER A 118 -5.77 3.13 -4.48
N SER A 119 -6.58 4.11 -4.18
CA SER A 119 -6.55 4.84 -2.91
C SER A 119 -7.93 5.31 -2.49
N ILE A 120 -8.15 5.47 -1.18
CA ILE A 120 -9.30 6.21 -0.66
C ILE A 120 -9.31 7.69 -1.09
N ALA A 121 -8.18 8.23 -1.56
CA ALA A 121 -8.10 9.59 -2.11
C ALA A 121 -9.01 9.81 -3.33
N VAL A 122 -9.52 8.75 -3.97
CA VAL A 122 -10.53 8.85 -5.03
C VAL A 122 -11.88 9.37 -4.51
N TYR A 123 -12.16 9.22 -3.21
CA TYR A 123 -13.42 9.66 -2.62
C TYR A 123 -13.42 11.13 -2.18
N GLY A 124 -12.26 11.76 -2.02
CA GLY A 124 -12.16 13.07 -1.37
C GLY A 124 -12.10 12.96 0.15
N ASP A 125 -12.77 13.86 0.84
CA ASP A 125 -12.80 13.91 2.30
C ASP A 125 -14.08 13.26 2.87
N GLN A 126 -14.03 12.81 4.13
CA GLN A 126 -15.22 12.24 4.78
C GLN A 126 -16.36 13.27 4.91
N SER A 127 -16.03 14.54 5.05
CA SER A 127 -17.01 15.65 5.10
C SER A 127 -17.90 15.73 3.87
N ASP A 128 -17.39 15.35 2.68
CA ASP A 128 -18.18 15.29 1.43
C ASP A 128 -19.26 14.20 1.47
N HIS A 129 -19.13 13.24 2.38
CA HIS A 129 -19.99 12.06 2.51
C HIS A 129 -20.75 11.99 3.83
N GLY A 130 -20.51 12.92 4.75
CA GLY A 130 -21.09 12.90 6.10
C GLY A 130 -20.75 11.61 6.87
N GLU A 131 -21.76 10.99 7.49
CA GLU A 131 -21.61 9.76 8.28
C GLU A 131 -21.66 8.47 7.42
N THR A 132 -21.68 8.58 6.08
CA THR A 132 -21.80 7.43 5.17
C THR A 132 -20.58 6.52 5.30
N VAL A 133 -20.82 5.20 5.39
CA VAL A 133 -19.79 4.18 5.25
C VAL A 133 -19.59 3.92 3.77
N LEU A 134 -18.39 4.24 3.26
CA LEU A 134 -18.09 4.19 1.83
C LEU A 134 -17.76 2.78 1.36
N ASN A 135 -18.15 2.49 0.14
CA ASN A 135 -17.88 1.26 -0.56
C ASN A 135 -17.46 1.52 -2.01
N GLU A 136 -17.29 0.48 -2.82
CA GLU A 136 -16.79 0.58 -4.18
C GLU A 136 -17.71 1.39 -5.12
N GLU A 137 -19.01 1.47 -4.84
CA GLU A 137 -19.99 2.24 -5.62
C GLU A 137 -20.18 3.69 -5.15
N SER A 138 -19.62 4.05 -3.99
CA SER A 138 -19.78 5.40 -3.44
C SER A 138 -19.25 6.48 -4.39
N PRO A 139 -19.87 7.67 -4.42
CA PRO A 139 -19.43 8.80 -5.23
C PRO A 139 -17.96 9.14 -4.97
N ARG A 140 -17.27 9.66 -5.98
CA ARG A 140 -15.85 9.97 -5.95
C ARG A 140 -15.65 11.45 -6.21
N PHE A 141 -14.96 12.13 -5.29
CA PHE A 141 -14.70 13.57 -5.32
C PHE A 141 -13.21 13.88 -5.08
N PRO A 142 -12.27 13.30 -5.90
CA PRO A 142 -10.85 13.53 -5.68
C PRO A 142 -10.51 15.01 -5.86
N PHE A 143 -9.84 15.61 -4.89
CA PHE A 143 -9.40 17.00 -4.91
C PHE A 143 -7.88 17.16 -5.03
N SER A 144 -7.11 16.06 -4.96
CA SER A 144 -5.66 16.04 -5.15
C SER A 144 -5.28 15.41 -6.48
N LEU A 145 -4.14 15.82 -7.04
CA LEU A 145 -3.58 15.23 -8.25
C LEU A 145 -3.40 13.70 -8.10
N TYR A 146 -2.92 13.27 -6.93
CA TYR A 146 -2.80 11.86 -6.61
C TYR A 146 -4.15 11.12 -6.64
N GLY A 147 -5.19 11.69 -6.03
CA GLY A 147 -6.54 11.12 -6.05
C GLY A 147 -7.11 11.00 -7.46
N VAL A 148 -6.95 12.06 -8.28
CA VAL A 148 -7.34 12.06 -9.70
C VAL A 148 -6.56 11.01 -10.49
N ALA A 149 -5.23 10.88 -10.26
CA ALA A 149 -4.42 9.88 -10.93
C ALA A 149 -4.90 8.44 -10.60
N LYS A 150 -5.23 8.18 -9.33
CA LYS A 150 -5.77 6.86 -8.92
C LYS A 150 -7.14 6.58 -9.56
N GLN A 151 -8.01 7.58 -9.66
CA GLN A 151 -9.28 7.44 -10.36
C GLN A 151 -9.08 7.22 -11.87
N ALA A 152 -8.14 7.93 -12.50
CA ALA A 152 -7.80 7.72 -13.91
C ALA A 152 -7.32 6.29 -14.17
N ASN A 153 -6.50 5.74 -13.26
CA ASN A 153 -6.01 4.36 -13.36
C ASN A 153 -7.16 3.33 -13.25
N GLU A 154 -8.15 3.55 -12.38
CA GLU A 154 -9.34 2.69 -12.30
C GLU A 154 -10.14 2.70 -13.62
N LEU A 155 -10.31 3.88 -14.22
CA LEU A 155 -11.02 4.01 -15.51
C LEU A 155 -10.21 3.39 -16.67
N ALA A 156 -8.89 3.58 -16.68
CA ALA A 156 -8.01 2.96 -17.66
C ALA A 156 -8.04 1.42 -17.55
N ALA A 157 -7.93 0.87 -16.35
CA ALA A 157 -8.02 -0.57 -16.10
C ALA A 157 -9.32 -1.16 -16.67
N ARG A 158 -10.46 -0.49 -16.43
CA ARG A 158 -11.75 -0.90 -16.98
C ARG A 158 -11.78 -0.81 -18.51
N ALA A 159 -11.18 0.23 -19.09
CA ALA A 159 -11.11 0.36 -20.55
C ALA A 159 -10.27 -0.77 -21.18
N TYR A 160 -9.13 -1.12 -20.56
CA TYR A 160 -8.33 -2.26 -21.01
C TYR A 160 -9.08 -3.59 -20.88
N LEU A 161 -9.82 -3.81 -19.79
CA LEU A 161 -10.64 -5.01 -19.63
C LEU A 161 -11.67 -5.13 -20.77
N VAL A 162 -12.41 -4.05 -21.06
CA VAL A 162 -13.47 -4.05 -22.08
C VAL A 162 -12.92 -4.22 -23.50
N ASN A 163 -11.80 -3.56 -23.82
CA ASN A 163 -11.28 -3.53 -25.21
C ASN A 163 -10.28 -4.64 -25.51
N THR A 164 -9.58 -5.18 -24.52
CA THR A 164 -8.50 -6.16 -24.72
C THR A 164 -8.63 -7.43 -23.91
N GLY A 165 -9.57 -7.46 -22.95
CA GLY A 165 -9.73 -8.60 -22.05
C GLY A 165 -8.69 -8.67 -20.93
N LEU A 166 -7.85 -7.64 -20.72
CA LEU A 166 -6.86 -7.63 -19.65
C LEU A 166 -7.55 -7.66 -18.28
N ASP A 167 -7.34 -8.73 -17.52
CA ASP A 167 -7.83 -8.84 -16.15
C ASP A 167 -7.01 -7.93 -15.22
N SER A 168 -7.59 -6.79 -14.81
CA SER A 168 -6.96 -5.81 -13.93
C SER A 168 -7.77 -5.64 -12.66
N ARG A 169 -7.09 -5.65 -11.48
CA ARG A 169 -7.76 -5.53 -10.19
C ARG A 169 -7.15 -4.43 -9.35
N GLY A 170 -7.96 -3.46 -8.99
CA GLY A 170 -7.57 -2.33 -8.13
C GLY A 170 -7.86 -2.60 -6.66
N LEU A 171 -7.04 -2.06 -5.78
CA LEU A 171 -7.24 -2.08 -4.34
C LEU A 171 -7.20 -0.65 -3.78
N ARG A 172 -8.35 -0.09 -3.37
CA ARG A 172 -8.44 1.22 -2.69
C ARG A 172 -7.88 1.09 -1.29
N ILE A 173 -6.64 1.52 -1.15
CA ILE A 173 -5.90 1.45 0.11
C ILE A 173 -6.22 2.70 0.93
N CYS A 174 -6.45 2.49 2.23
CA CYS A 174 -6.63 3.54 3.22
C CYS A 174 -5.28 3.93 3.88
N THR A 175 -5.33 4.53 5.08
CA THR A 175 -4.11 4.90 5.81
C THR A 175 -3.33 3.67 6.24
N VAL A 176 -2.24 3.41 5.55
CA VAL A 176 -1.35 2.29 5.89
C VAL A 176 -0.53 2.65 7.12
N PHE A 177 -0.41 1.73 8.07
CA PHE A 177 0.58 1.83 9.14
C PHE A 177 1.52 0.63 9.14
N GLY A 178 2.72 0.81 9.71
CA GLY A 178 3.76 -0.21 9.76
C GLY A 178 5.15 0.39 9.95
N HIS A 179 6.08 -0.40 10.46
CA HIS A 179 7.45 0.04 10.65
C HIS A 179 8.11 0.41 9.31
N GLY A 180 8.77 1.58 9.26
CA GLY A 180 9.39 2.11 8.05
C GLY A 180 8.54 3.14 7.30
N ARG A 181 7.28 3.37 7.68
CA ARG A 181 6.50 4.50 7.17
C ARG A 181 6.83 5.77 7.95
N VAL A 182 7.51 6.71 7.29
CA VAL A 182 8.08 7.90 7.94
C VAL A 182 7.59 9.23 7.34
N THR A 183 6.90 9.21 6.20
CA THR A 183 6.52 10.42 5.47
C THR A 183 5.03 10.72 5.52
N GLY A 184 4.71 12.04 5.53
CA GLY A 184 3.34 12.55 5.53
C GLY A 184 2.67 12.53 6.92
N ARG A 185 1.66 13.40 7.10
CA ARG A 185 0.91 13.53 8.37
C ARG A 185 0.24 12.22 8.80
N SER A 186 -0.22 11.43 7.84
CA SER A 186 -0.84 10.12 8.07
C SER A 186 0.15 9.03 8.54
N ALA A 187 1.46 9.32 8.63
CA ALA A 187 2.46 8.42 9.21
C ALA A 187 2.53 8.48 10.75
N ALA A 188 1.82 9.41 11.40
CA ALA A 188 1.89 9.64 12.84
C ALA A 188 1.70 8.36 13.68
N ALA A 189 0.72 7.51 13.34
CA ALA A 189 0.52 6.23 14.02
C ALA A 189 1.75 5.30 13.90
N SER A 190 2.33 5.19 12.71
CA SER A 190 3.51 4.35 12.47
C SER A 190 4.73 4.84 13.22
N ALA A 191 4.95 6.17 13.22
CA ALA A 191 6.05 6.81 13.92
C ALA A 191 5.92 6.64 15.44
N MET A 192 4.72 6.90 15.99
CA MET A 192 4.40 6.70 17.40
C MET A 192 4.71 5.27 17.86
N ILE A 193 4.15 4.27 17.17
CA ILE A 193 4.37 2.86 17.52
C ILE A 193 5.85 2.51 17.46
N SER A 194 6.55 2.94 16.40
CA SER A 194 7.95 2.58 16.20
C SER A 194 8.89 3.25 17.22
N ALA A 195 8.63 4.50 17.61
CA ALA A 195 9.44 5.20 18.60
C ALA A 195 9.33 4.55 19.99
N VAL A 196 8.09 4.39 20.50
CA VAL A 196 7.91 3.84 21.85
C VAL A 196 8.28 2.36 21.93
N ALA A 197 8.21 1.62 20.80
CA ALA A 197 8.66 0.24 20.73
C ALA A 197 10.12 0.05 21.16
N ILE A 198 10.97 1.04 20.90
CA ILE A 198 12.41 1.01 21.19
C ILE A 198 12.79 1.86 22.41
N GLY A 199 11.79 2.36 23.15
CA GLY A 199 11.99 3.17 24.35
C GLY A 199 12.24 4.66 24.09
N GLU A 200 11.98 5.14 22.86
CA GLU A 200 12.09 6.57 22.52
C GLU A 200 10.76 7.29 22.79
N PRO A 201 10.75 8.48 23.39
CA PRO A 201 9.53 9.27 23.56
C PRO A 201 8.99 9.74 22.21
N TYR A 202 7.69 9.96 22.11
CA TYR A 202 7.06 10.46 20.90
C TYR A 202 6.11 11.62 21.18
N VAL A 203 6.31 12.74 20.48
CA VAL A 203 5.39 13.88 20.48
C VAL A 203 4.70 13.96 19.13
N SER A 204 3.39 13.70 19.10
CA SER A 204 2.61 13.70 17.87
C SER A 204 2.35 15.13 17.38
N PRO A 205 2.65 15.46 16.12
CA PRO A 205 2.23 16.72 15.50
C PRO A 205 0.76 16.69 15.03
N VAL A 206 0.08 15.57 15.21
CA VAL A 206 -1.31 15.36 14.84
C VAL A 206 -2.14 15.14 16.10
N ILE A 207 -3.33 15.77 16.18
CA ILE A 207 -4.19 15.73 17.37
C ILE A 207 -4.64 14.30 17.74
N ALA A 208 -4.86 14.09 19.03
CA ALA A 208 -5.29 12.79 19.55
C ALA A 208 -6.65 12.31 18.97
N SER A 209 -7.56 13.24 18.69
CA SER A 209 -8.89 12.93 18.13
C SER A 209 -8.88 12.62 16.63
N GLN A 210 -7.72 12.75 15.95
CA GLN A 210 -7.60 12.39 14.53
C GLN A 210 -7.96 10.93 14.31
N THR A 211 -9.12 10.70 13.73
CA THR A 211 -9.63 9.37 13.39
C THR A 211 -9.33 9.04 11.93
N SER A 212 -8.84 7.84 11.70
CA SER A 212 -8.51 7.34 10.35
C SER A 212 -9.01 5.91 10.17
N ALA A 213 -9.20 5.52 8.92
CA ALA A 213 -9.31 4.12 8.53
C ALA A 213 -7.91 3.55 8.33
N TYR A 214 -7.44 2.70 9.22
CA TYR A 214 -6.10 2.14 9.18
C TYR A 214 -6.07 0.71 8.67
N ILE A 215 -5.03 0.37 7.91
CA ILE A 215 -4.65 -0.99 7.56
C ILE A 215 -3.16 -1.22 7.81
N TYR A 216 -2.81 -2.39 8.28
CA TYR A 216 -1.41 -2.75 8.50
C TYR A 216 -0.72 -3.10 7.18
N VAL A 217 0.56 -2.72 7.03
CA VAL A 217 1.32 -2.90 5.78
C VAL A 217 1.36 -4.34 5.29
N GLU A 218 1.46 -5.31 6.21
CA GLU A 218 1.46 -6.73 5.86
C GLU A 218 0.09 -7.21 5.33
N ASP A 219 -1.01 -6.60 5.81
CA ASP A 219 -2.36 -6.92 5.34
C ASP A 219 -2.61 -6.36 3.95
N VAL A 220 -2.04 -5.18 3.64
CA VAL A 220 -2.07 -4.64 2.27
C VAL A 220 -1.36 -5.58 1.32
N ALA A 221 -0.14 -6.04 1.69
CA ALA A 221 0.63 -6.98 0.87
C ALA A 221 -0.14 -8.28 0.65
N GLU A 222 -0.75 -8.83 1.70
CA GLU A 222 -1.57 -10.04 1.63
C GLU A 222 -2.79 -9.86 0.71
N CYS A 223 -3.51 -8.73 0.82
CA CYS A 223 -4.66 -8.44 -0.05
C CYS A 223 -4.23 -8.36 -1.54
N LEU A 224 -3.13 -7.68 -1.84
CA LEU A 224 -2.62 -7.55 -3.22
C LEU A 224 -2.19 -8.91 -3.79
N ILE A 225 -1.52 -9.75 -2.99
CA ILE A 225 -1.15 -11.10 -3.39
C ILE A 225 -2.40 -11.94 -3.64
N ARG A 226 -3.37 -11.95 -2.72
CA ARG A 226 -4.61 -12.70 -2.89
C ARG A 226 -5.39 -12.26 -4.13
N LEU A 227 -5.46 -10.96 -4.41
CA LEU A 227 -6.06 -10.46 -5.65
C LEU A 227 -5.33 -10.97 -6.89
N ALA A 228 -3.99 -11.07 -6.84
CA ALA A 228 -3.20 -11.56 -7.98
C ALA A 228 -3.46 -13.04 -8.28
N PHE A 229 -3.81 -13.85 -7.28
CA PHE A 229 -3.98 -15.30 -7.42
C PHE A 229 -5.43 -15.80 -7.32
N ALA A 230 -6.38 -14.96 -6.92
CA ALA A 230 -7.78 -15.35 -6.80
C ALA A 230 -8.35 -15.90 -8.11
N THR A 231 -9.12 -16.99 -8.02
CA THR A 231 -9.74 -17.63 -9.19
C THR A 231 -11.05 -16.96 -9.60
N ARG A 232 -11.76 -16.36 -8.66
CA ARG A 232 -13.04 -15.66 -8.89
C ARG A 232 -13.01 -14.33 -8.14
N LEU A 233 -13.29 -13.25 -8.85
CA LEU A 233 -13.41 -11.90 -8.33
C LEU A 233 -14.63 -11.25 -8.97
N GLU A 234 -15.53 -10.73 -8.14
CA GLU A 234 -16.77 -10.11 -8.61
C GLU A 234 -16.60 -8.65 -9.04
N ARG A 235 -15.50 -8.00 -8.61
CA ARG A 235 -15.28 -6.56 -8.81
C ARG A 235 -13.94 -6.26 -9.47
N ASP A 236 -13.91 -5.15 -10.21
CA ASP A 236 -12.68 -4.64 -10.81
C ASP A 236 -11.82 -3.90 -9.77
N VAL A 237 -12.50 -3.34 -8.74
CA VAL A 237 -11.85 -2.60 -7.65
C VAL A 237 -12.47 -3.01 -6.32
N TYR A 238 -11.63 -3.09 -5.28
CA TYR A 238 -12.00 -3.43 -3.91
C TYR A 238 -11.53 -2.38 -2.92
N CYS A 239 -12.30 -2.20 -1.83
CA CYS A 239 -11.87 -1.45 -0.66
C CYS A 239 -11.14 -2.38 0.31
N VAL A 240 -10.00 -1.94 0.89
CA VAL A 240 -9.29 -2.72 1.90
C VAL A 240 -10.10 -2.84 3.20
N PRO A 241 -9.97 -3.93 3.96
CA PRO A 241 -10.48 -4.02 5.31
C PRO A 241 -9.73 -3.07 6.23
N THR A 242 -10.44 -2.37 7.12
CA THR A 242 -9.87 -1.29 7.92
C THR A 242 -10.20 -1.40 9.40
N HIS A 243 -9.34 -0.80 10.22
CA HIS A 243 -9.61 -0.46 11.62
C HIS A 243 -9.85 1.04 11.73
N ARG A 244 -11.08 1.45 12.09
CA ARG A 244 -11.40 2.85 12.35
C ARG A 244 -11.02 3.17 13.81
N VAL A 245 -10.02 4.01 13.98
CA VAL A 245 -9.47 4.33 15.30
C VAL A 245 -8.82 5.72 15.29
N SER A 246 -8.82 6.41 16.45
CA SER A 246 -8.10 7.67 16.63
C SER A 246 -6.65 7.44 17.07
N LEU A 247 -5.80 8.47 16.90
CA LEU A 247 -4.42 8.42 17.42
C LEU A 247 -4.38 8.33 18.95
N GLY A 248 -5.33 8.93 19.64
CA GLY A 248 -5.46 8.83 21.09
C GLY A 248 -5.72 7.38 21.53
N GLU A 249 -6.66 6.68 20.88
CA GLU A 249 -6.93 5.27 21.15
C GLU A 249 -5.72 4.37 20.86
N ILE A 250 -4.94 4.67 19.79
CA ILE A 250 -3.67 3.98 19.54
C ILE A 250 -2.67 4.24 20.67
N ALA A 251 -2.56 5.47 21.16
CA ALA A 251 -1.69 5.81 22.28
C ALA A 251 -2.09 5.08 23.59
N GLU A 252 -3.39 4.95 23.87
CA GLU A 252 -3.90 4.19 25.02
C GLU A 252 -3.55 2.70 24.91
N LYS A 253 -3.75 2.10 23.73
CA LYS A 253 -3.33 0.71 23.46
C LYS A 253 -1.83 0.51 23.65
N LEU A 254 -1.01 1.47 23.19
CA LEU A 254 0.43 1.43 23.38
C LEU A 254 0.83 1.49 24.85
N ARG A 255 0.21 2.35 25.67
CA ARG A 255 0.45 2.40 27.12
C ARG A 255 0.03 1.11 27.83
N ALA A 256 -1.04 0.47 27.37
CA ALA A 256 -1.44 -0.84 27.90
C ALA A 256 -0.44 -1.96 27.59
N ILE A 257 0.22 -1.90 26.42
CA ILE A 257 1.24 -2.89 25.98
C ILE A 257 2.62 -2.56 26.56
N LEU A 258 2.96 -1.29 26.64
CA LEU A 258 4.24 -0.72 27.07
C LEU A 258 3.96 0.34 28.13
N PRO A 259 3.86 -0.03 29.44
CA PRO A 259 3.48 0.92 30.50
C PRO A 259 4.39 2.14 30.62
N ASP A 260 5.66 2.00 30.23
CA ASP A 260 6.64 3.08 30.27
C ASP A 260 6.68 3.94 28.98
N ALA A 261 5.69 3.77 28.08
CA ALA A 261 5.65 4.51 26.82
C ALA A 261 5.36 6.00 27.05
N GLU A 262 6.31 6.85 26.71
CA GLU A 262 6.18 8.31 26.77
C GLU A 262 5.57 8.84 25.48
N ILE A 263 4.25 9.15 25.51
CA ILE A 263 3.51 9.67 24.35
C ILE A 263 2.84 10.97 24.74
N ALA A 264 3.10 12.02 23.95
CA ALA A 264 2.44 13.32 24.06
C ALA A 264 1.91 13.79 22.71
N PHE A 265 1.03 14.78 22.72
CA PHE A 265 0.52 15.48 21.55
C PHE A 265 1.00 16.92 21.64
N ALA A 266 1.56 17.47 20.55
CA ALA A 266 2.08 18.82 20.55
C ALA A 266 0.97 19.85 20.84
N PRO A 267 1.26 20.98 21.53
CA PRO A 267 0.26 22.01 21.82
C PRO A 267 -0.36 22.61 20.54
N ASP A 268 0.38 22.64 19.44
CA ASP A 268 -0.01 23.13 18.13
C ASP A 268 -0.40 21.98 17.16
N ALA A 269 -0.59 20.77 17.70
CA ALA A 269 -1.01 19.63 16.89
C ALA A 269 -2.29 19.94 16.11
N ALA A 270 -2.32 19.56 14.85
CA ALA A 270 -3.47 19.82 13.96
C ALA A 270 -4.02 18.53 13.36
N GLY A 271 -5.34 18.48 13.18
CA GLY A 271 -6.01 17.43 12.42
C GLY A 271 -5.89 17.63 10.91
N PHE A 272 -6.39 16.67 10.16
CA PHE A 272 -6.56 16.74 8.72
C PHE A 272 -7.77 15.91 8.27
N GLU A 273 -8.41 16.37 7.20
CA GLU A 273 -9.53 15.65 6.63
C GLU A 273 -9.05 14.42 5.85
N GLN A 274 -9.76 13.34 5.99
CA GLN A 274 -9.60 12.12 5.19
C GLN A 274 -10.77 11.17 5.39
N ILE A 275 -10.92 10.21 4.50
CA ILE A 275 -11.88 9.13 4.63
C ILE A 275 -11.52 8.25 5.86
N ASN A 276 -12.51 7.99 6.70
CA ASN A 276 -12.34 7.16 7.91
C ASN A 276 -13.44 6.10 8.11
N ARG A 277 -14.45 6.04 7.22
CA ARG A 277 -15.56 5.07 7.27
C ARG A 277 -15.62 4.28 5.98
N MET A 278 -15.16 3.02 6.03
CA MET A 278 -15.06 2.14 4.87
C MET A 278 -15.76 0.80 5.13
N ASP A 279 -16.52 0.31 4.16
CA ASP A 279 -17.02 -1.06 4.15
C ASP A 279 -15.90 -2.01 3.65
N ARG A 280 -15.76 -3.14 4.30
CA ARG A 280 -14.75 -4.17 4.01
C ARG A 280 -15.35 -5.51 3.57
N ALA A 281 -16.67 -5.65 3.67
CA ALA A 281 -17.34 -6.95 3.57
C ALA A 281 -17.12 -7.66 2.23
N ARG A 282 -16.98 -6.89 1.13
CA ARG A 282 -16.82 -7.47 -0.21
C ARG A 282 -15.47 -8.14 -0.39
N LEU A 283 -14.40 -7.44 -0.04
CA LEU A 283 -13.06 -8.00 -0.15
C LEU A 283 -12.89 -9.20 0.78
N GLU A 284 -13.39 -9.11 2.01
CA GLU A 284 -13.35 -10.23 2.97
C GLU A 284 -14.05 -11.47 2.41
N ARG A 285 -15.23 -11.29 1.79
CA ARG A 285 -15.98 -12.41 1.19
C ARG A 285 -15.25 -13.01 -0.01
N ASP A 286 -14.78 -12.18 -0.94
CA ASP A 286 -14.22 -12.66 -2.20
C ASP A 286 -12.82 -13.25 -2.05
N LEU A 287 -12.03 -12.75 -1.10
CA LEU A 287 -10.69 -13.25 -0.82
C LEU A 287 -10.62 -14.25 0.35
N GLY A 288 -11.69 -14.39 1.14
CA GLY A 288 -11.68 -15.19 2.36
C GLY A 288 -10.61 -14.73 3.35
N TYR A 289 -10.37 -13.42 3.44
CA TYR A 289 -9.33 -12.85 4.28
C TYR A 289 -9.87 -11.77 5.19
N THR A 290 -9.76 -12.01 6.49
CA THR A 290 -10.03 -11.03 7.55
C THR A 290 -8.71 -10.70 8.24
N PRO A 291 -8.28 -9.44 8.27
CA PRO A 291 -7.06 -9.05 8.97
C PRO A 291 -7.12 -9.40 10.45
N PRO A 292 -5.98 -9.74 11.08
CA PRO A 292 -5.86 -9.81 12.52
C PRO A 292 -6.30 -8.50 13.22
N SER A 293 -6.51 -8.58 14.53
CA SER A 293 -6.94 -7.42 15.31
C SER A 293 -5.92 -6.28 15.25
N LEU A 294 -6.36 -5.05 15.51
CA LEU A 294 -5.47 -3.90 15.59
C LEU A 294 -4.38 -4.11 16.65
N ASP A 295 -4.73 -4.71 17.79
CA ASP A 295 -3.79 -4.98 18.88
C ASP A 295 -2.69 -5.97 18.44
N ASP A 296 -3.03 -7.02 17.70
CA ASP A 296 -2.05 -7.95 17.12
C ASP A 296 -1.11 -7.23 16.15
N ARG A 297 -1.65 -6.30 15.35
CA ARG A 297 -0.86 -5.55 14.38
C ARG A 297 0.05 -4.51 15.04
N ILE A 298 -0.40 -3.87 16.12
CA ILE A 298 0.44 -3.00 16.94
C ILE A 298 1.59 -3.80 17.57
N ARG A 299 1.30 -4.96 18.20
CA ARG A 299 2.32 -5.85 18.76
C ARG A 299 3.33 -6.30 17.71
N HIS A 300 2.86 -6.71 16.53
CA HIS A 300 3.75 -7.10 15.44
C HIS A 300 4.65 -5.94 14.99
N GLN A 301 4.12 -4.71 14.87
CA GLN A 301 4.95 -3.56 14.52
C GLN A 301 6.01 -3.26 15.60
N ILE A 302 5.66 -3.38 16.87
CA ILE A 302 6.61 -3.23 17.99
C ILE A 302 7.74 -4.24 17.82
N ASP A 303 7.44 -5.51 17.57
CA ASP A 303 8.45 -6.55 17.40
C ASP A 303 9.33 -6.32 16.17
N VAL A 304 8.77 -5.82 15.06
CA VAL A 304 9.55 -5.44 13.87
C VAL A 304 10.50 -4.29 14.19
N ALA A 305 10.03 -3.25 14.90
CA ALA A 305 10.87 -2.11 15.28
C ALA A 305 12.01 -2.53 16.20
N ARG A 306 11.73 -3.33 17.23
CA ARG A 306 12.72 -3.89 18.16
C ARG A 306 13.76 -4.74 17.45
N ARG A 307 13.34 -5.66 16.57
CA ARG A 307 14.24 -6.52 15.79
C ARG A 307 15.23 -5.70 14.95
N LYS A 308 14.77 -4.61 14.34
CA LYS A 308 15.65 -3.70 13.57
C LYS A 308 16.69 -3.01 14.44
N ARG A 309 16.45 -2.87 15.74
CA ARG A 309 17.39 -2.33 16.74
C ARG A 309 18.08 -3.44 17.56
N GLN A 310 17.96 -4.71 17.17
CA GLN A 310 18.51 -5.86 17.86
C GLN A 310 18.08 -5.97 19.35
N GLN A 311 16.86 -5.51 19.63
CA GLN A 311 16.22 -5.62 20.93
C GLN A 311 15.34 -6.89 20.99
N PRO A 312 15.10 -7.47 22.17
CA PRO A 312 14.23 -8.63 22.32
C PRO A 312 12.77 -8.30 21.95
N PRO A 313 12.01 -9.29 21.40
CA PRO A 313 10.59 -9.09 21.12
C PRO A 313 9.80 -8.79 22.41
N LEU A 314 8.53 -8.43 22.25
CA LEU A 314 7.58 -8.35 23.38
C LEU A 314 7.51 -9.72 24.08
N ARG A 315 7.44 -9.67 25.41
CA ARG A 315 7.19 -10.87 26.23
C ARG A 315 5.71 -11.21 26.29
#